data_a770d7c64fa2ba8e446a20463bcf6f59
#
_entry.id   a770d7c64fa2ba8e446a20463bcf6f59
#
_cell.length_a   1.000
_cell.length_b   1.000
_cell.length_c   1.000
_cell.angle_alpha   90.00
_cell.angle_beta   90.00
_cell.angle_gamma   90.00
#
_symmetry.space_group_name_H-M   'P 1'
#
loop_
_entity.id
_entity.type
_entity.pdbx_description
1 polymer ?
#
loop_
_entity_poly.entity_id
_entity_poly.type
_entity_poly.pdbx_seq_one_letter_code
_entity_poly.pdbx_strand_id
1 'polypeptide(L)'
;MKRSLSYSITFRFLPILLFVLCTVLSLSITARAAGFSCYVTDANGYQIDSYYAAEEDRYYLFLTPAISIPDITVHLNANITAASGGVLSADHSTLIGAFSANGDSVLLTDAGGVQITLSVLQTDLPSLCIGLDGVSLEQVHLDKSVKYDHTSVILSDPSGIYGTVSVDDASFKGRGNSSWLLYEKKGYQIKFNKKESVLGMPAAKKWILLPNACDDSLMRNYLAFCLAKESGQISSPDAAFVDLWINGDYRGTYLIAEKNEIGSGRVDLKDDLGGLFERDDIFFADEDHWFQDAITQDYYVLKESVNEDSETAANTMQLFRDRLDDLECFLCSDAAGPDNITVSDLETLIDVRSFAGFYLINEFMLNRESISSSFYWYLDGENDVLHMGPLWDFDTCAGNEFTEDSTSMYYIRTDMLFSELLRCKAFKNYVNEMYESNKAFYLSLPQLCEETGAYLERAASMNYVRWNTLGNAHAKGVFHDSYADAVHSLSGWLENRGKVFAVPSPYLYTEVSAANNSLKITLNADDHYSKVRFPIWSTENGQNDLVWYDAKRQSRDVWSCTINTADRPAAGTYMIHAYGIKGGSESMIGKLTTYVESKDRFPDNSNE
;
A
#
# COMPACT_ATOMS: atom_id res chain seq x y z
N MET A 1 19.86 -2.87 -41.40
CA MET A 1 19.67 -4.30 -41.50
C MET A 1 20.58 -4.99 -40.49
N LYS A 2 20.02 -5.75 -39.55
CA LYS A 2 20.72 -6.57 -38.52
C LYS A 2 21.73 -5.85 -37.63
N ARG A 3 21.27 -5.29 -36.50
CA ARG A 3 21.97 -5.18 -35.20
C ARG A 3 21.01 -4.53 -34.18
N SER A 4 20.20 -5.31 -33.47
CA SER A 4 19.61 -4.95 -32.18
C SER A 4 18.76 -6.12 -31.66
N LEU A 5 19.41 -7.17 -31.21
CA LEU A 5 18.75 -8.29 -30.51
C LEU A 5 19.80 -9.04 -29.70
N SER A 6 20.34 -8.39 -28.65
CA SER A 6 21.22 -9.12 -27.72
C SER A 6 21.26 -8.59 -26.28
N TYR A 7 20.43 -7.60 -25.89
CA TYR A 7 20.46 -7.05 -24.52
C TYR A 7 19.25 -7.41 -23.64
N SER A 8 18.24 -8.12 -24.16
CA SER A 8 17.04 -8.43 -23.37
C SER A 8 17.02 -9.81 -22.70
N ILE A 9 18.02 -10.67 -22.98
CA ILE A 9 18.00 -12.07 -22.49
C ILE A 9 18.76 -12.23 -21.16
N THR A 10 19.74 -11.40 -20.87
CA THR A 10 20.58 -11.53 -19.65
C THR A 10 19.87 -11.05 -18.37
N PHE A 11 18.90 -10.15 -18.48
CA PHE A 11 18.17 -9.65 -17.30
C PHE A 11 17.03 -10.57 -16.81
N ARG A 12 16.56 -11.50 -17.65
CA ARG A 12 15.47 -12.43 -17.28
C ARG A 12 15.94 -13.69 -16.55
N PHE A 13 17.23 -14.03 -16.59
CA PHE A 13 17.75 -15.24 -15.95
C PHE A 13 18.40 -15.01 -14.58
N LEU A 14 18.77 -13.77 -14.25
CA LEU A 14 19.39 -13.47 -12.96
C LEU A 14 18.45 -13.69 -11.75
N PRO A 15 17.16 -13.28 -11.78
CA PRO A 15 16.24 -13.57 -10.69
C PRO A 15 15.89 -15.07 -10.56
N ILE A 16 15.85 -15.81 -11.68
CA ILE A 16 15.59 -17.26 -11.65
C ILE A 16 16.77 -18.00 -11.03
N LEU A 17 18.01 -17.58 -11.29
CA LEU A 17 19.20 -18.19 -10.73
C LEU A 17 19.33 -17.89 -9.22
N LEU A 18 18.97 -16.67 -8.78
CA LEU A 18 18.90 -16.32 -7.35
C LEU A 18 17.81 -17.12 -6.62
N PHE A 19 16.64 -17.29 -7.25
CA PHE A 19 15.53 -18.07 -6.69
C PHE A 19 15.89 -19.55 -6.52
N VAL A 20 16.57 -20.16 -7.51
CA VAL A 20 17.05 -21.53 -7.42
C VAL A 20 18.15 -21.67 -6.36
N LEU A 21 19.01 -20.66 -6.18
CA LEU A 21 20.06 -20.68 -5.15
C LEU A 21 19.47 -20.55 -3.75
N CYS A 22 18.45 -19.70 -3.55
CA CYS A 22 17.75 -19.57 -2.27
C CYS A 22 16.95 -20.84 -1.91
N THR A 23 16.29 -21.47 -2.89
CA THR A 23 15.56 -22.74 -2.64
C THR A 23 16.49 -23.90 -2.34
N VAL A 24 17.69 -23.96 -2.92
CA VAL A 24 18.69 -24.98 -2.61
C VAL A 24 19.33 -24.75 -1.24
N LEU A 25 19.52 -23.48 -0.81
CA LEU A 25 19.98 -23.18 0.55
C LEU A 25 18.92 -23.47 1.62
N SER A 26 17.64 -23.19 1.35
CA SER A 26 16.55 -23.55 2.28
C SER A 26 16.34 -25.05 2.43
N LEU A 27 16.55 -25.83 1.36
CA LEU A 27 16.49 -27.29 1.41
C LEU A 27 17.64 -27.93 2.20
N SER A 28 18.76 -27.24 2.37
CA SER A 28 19.91 -27.78 3.14
C SER A 28 19.82 -27.53 4.65
N ILE A 29 18.97 -26.60 5.11
CA ILE A 29 18.77 -26.29 6.54
C ILE A 29 17.72 -27.24 7.16
N THR A 30 16.74 -27.69 6.37
CA THR A 30 15.66 -28.58 6.85
C THR A 30 16.08 -30.02 7.14
N ALA A 31 17.26 -30.44 6.77
CA ALA A 31 17.70 -31.84 6.89
C ALA A 31 18.14 -32.27 8.31
N ARG A 32 18.27 -31.37 9.28
CA ARG A 32 18.73 -31.70 10.64
C ARG A 32 17.61 -31.77 11.70
N ALA A 33 16.45 -31.23 11.41
CA ALA A 33 15.26 -31.20 12.30
C ALA A 33 14.26 -32.34 12.03
N ALA A 34 14.64 -33.38 11.30
CA ALA A 34 13.76 -34.49 10.97
C ALA A 34 13.51 -35.38 12.19
N GLY A 35 12.61 -34.97 13.10
CA GLY A 35 12.21 -35.90 14.15
C GLY A 35 11.38 -35.39 15.30
N PHE A 36 11.48 -34.12 15.66
CA PHE A 36 10.68 -33.56 16.76
C PHE A 36 9.59 -32.61 16.26
N SER A 37 8.38 -32.82 16.75
CA SER A 37 7.32 -31.82 16.76
C SER A 37 6.45 -32.04 17.98
N CYS A 38 5.74 -31.00 18.38
CA CYS A 38 4.75 -31.07 19.42
C CYS A 38 3.63 -30.09 19.13
N TYR A 39 2.51 -30.24 19.82
CA TYR A 39 1.39 -29.31 19.68
C TYR A 39 0.67 -29.13 21.01
N VAL A 40 -0.12 -28.08 21.08
CA VAL A 40 -1.12 -27.82 22.12
C VAL A 40 -2.47 -27.60 21.46
N THR A 41 -3.56 -27.77 22.23
CA THR A 41 -4.91 -27.47 21.76
C THR A 41 -5.49 -26.38 22.64
N ASP A 42 -6.08 -25.35 22.01
CA ASP A 42 -6.74 -24.28 22.75
C ASP A 42 -8.15 -24.68 23.22
N ALA A 43 -8.80 -23.78 23.98
CA ALA A 43 -10.15 -24.01 24.52
C ALA A 43 -11.23 -24.20 23.45
N ASN A 44 -10.99 -23.77 22.20
CA ASN A 44 -11.88 -23.91 21.04
C ASN A 44 -11.61 -25.20 20.27
N GLY A 45 -10.64 -26.02 20.70
CA GLY A 45 -10.23 -27.23 20.01
C GLY A 45 -9.27 -27.01 18.85
N TYR A 46 -8.75 -25.79 18.67
CA TYR A 46 -7.80 -25.48 17.61
C TYR A 46 -6.39 -25.97 18.00
N GLN A 47 -5.78 -26.77 17.15
CA GLN A 47 -4.41 -27.26 17.33
C GLN A 47 -3.40 -26.18 16.96
N ILE A 48 -2.39 -25.99 17.78
CA ILE A 48 -1.26 -25.08 17.58
C ILE A 48 0.01 -25.92 17.56
N ASP A 49 0.68 -25.92 16.42
CA ASP A 49 1.90 -26.70 16.20
C ASP A 49 3.15 -25.95 16.62
N SER A 50 4.18 -26.69 17.01
CA SER A 50 5.48 -26.10 17.31
C SER A 50 6.21 -25.65 16.05
N TYR A 51 6.91 -24.53 16.16
CA TYR A 51 7.78 -23.96 15.13
C TYR A 51 9.26 -24.14 15.52
N TYR A 52 10.10 -24.60 14.62
CA TYR A 52 11.54 -24.67 14.84
C TYR A 52 12.25 -23.43 14.30
N ALA A 53 12.84 -22.64 15.20
CA ALA A 53 13.69 -21.50 14.88
C ALA A 53 15.13 -22.00 14.69
N ALA A 54 15.55 -22.18 13.45
CA ALA A 54 16.83 -22.82 13.11
C ALA A 54 18.06 -22.01 13.59
N GLU A 55 17.96 -20.68 13.62
CA GLU A 55 19.06 -19.83 14.07
C GLU A 55 19.31 -19.86 15.56
N GLU A 56 18.24 -20.17 16.35
CA GLU A 56 18.31 -20.29 17.80
C GLU A 56 18.45 -21.74 18.26
N ASP A 57 18.37 -22.72 17.34
CA ASP A 57 18.29 -24.15 17.62
C ASP A 57 17.25 -24.47 18.69
N ARG A 58 16.03 -23.97 18.51
CA ARG A 58 14.96 -23.96 19.50
C ARG A 58 13.58 -24.15 18.88
N TYR A 59 12.71 -24.85 19.57
CA TYR A 59 11.28 -24.96 19.22
C TYR A 59 10.46 -23.95 20.01
N TYR A 60 9.46 -23.39 19.36
CA TYR A 60 8.50 -22.47 19.96
C TYR A 60 7.06 -22.97 19.80
N LEU A 61 6.28 -22.85 20.84
CA LEU A 61 4.82 -22.86 20.79
C LEU A 61 4.35 -21.41 20.89
N PHE A 62 3.79 -20.90 19.82
CA PHE A 62 3.19 -19.57 19.77
C PHE A 62 1.72 -19.68 20.20
N LEU A 63 1.40 -19.24 21.39
CA LEU A 63 0.11 -19.48 22.03
C LEU A 63 -0.87 -18.34 21.77
N THR A 64 -2.15 -18.69 21.53
CA THR A 64 -3.26 -17.74 21.54
C THR A 64 -3.52 -17.23 22.95
N PRO A 65 -4.12 -16.03 23.13
CA PRO A 65 -4.42 -15.48 24.46
C PRO A 65 -5.41 -16.36 25.27
N ALA A 66 -6.19 -17.21 24.59
CA ALA A 66 -7.16 -18.10 25.22
C ALA A 66 -6.52 -19.26 25.98
N ILE A 67 -5.21 -19.48 25.85
CA ILE A 67 -4.49 -20.56 26.50
C ILE A 67 -3.93 -20.11 27.86
N SER A 68 -4.24 -20.83 28.92
CA SER A 68 -3.59 -20.65 30.23
C SER A 68 -2.25 -21.37 30.23
N ILE A 69 -1.15 -20.64 30.24
CA ILE A 69 0.22 -21.22 30.15
C ILE A 69 0.47 -22.30 31.23
N PRO A 70 0.11 -22.09 32.53
CA PRO A 70 0.33 -23.11 33.56
C PRO A 70 -0.45 -24.41 33.35
N ASP A 71 -1.57 -24.34 32.62
CA ASP A 71 -2.51 -25.45 32.47
C ASP A 71 -2.34 -26.20 31.14
N ILE A 72 -1.35 -25.80 30.30
CA ILE A 72 -1.17 -26.42 28.97
C ILE A 72 -0.73 -27.88 29.09
N THR A 73 -1.30 -28.70 28.22
CA THR A 73 -0.83 -30.06 27.93
C THR A 73 -0.12 -30.04 26.58
N VAL A 74 1.18 -30.30 26.57
CA VAL A 74 1.97 -30.43 25.35
C VAL A 74 1.92 -31.86 24.86
N HIS A 75 1.42 -32.09 23.67
CA HIS A 75 1.42 -33.37 23.00
C HIS A 75 2.72 -33.57 22.21
N LEU A 76 3.44 -34.63 22.50
CA LEU A 76 4.77 -34.91 21.94
C LEU A 76 4.66 -36.03 20.91
N ASN A 77 5.28 -35.85 19.75
CA ASN A 77 5.31 -36.87 18.69
C ASN A 77 6.64 -37.64 18.60
N ALA A 78 7.56 -37.39 19.54
CA ALA A 78 8.86 -38.06 19.61
C ALA A 78 9.04 -38.78 20.95
N ASN A 79 9.94 -39.76 20.99
CA ASN A 79 10.28 -40.51 22.22
C ASN A 79 11.11 -39.62 23.18
N ILE A 80 10.45 -38.71 23.90
CA ILE A 80 11.07 -37.89 24.94
C ILE A 80 11.20 -38.74 26.22
N THR A 81 12.41 -38.88 26.72
CA THR A 81 12.72 -39.73 27.88
C THR A 81 12.87 -38.92 29.18
N ALA A 82 13.15 -37.59 29.06
CA ALA A 82 13.27 -36.72 30.22
C ALA A 82 12.89 -35.26 29.84
N ALA A 83 12.45 -34.49 30.85
CA ALA A 83 12.20 -33.06 30.78
C ALA A 83 12.79 -32.39 32.01
N SER A 84 13.39 -31.21 31.85
CA SER A 84 13.96 -30.43 32.98
C SER A 84 12.88 -29.79 33.88
N GLY A 85 11.62 -29.77 33.44
CA GLY A 85 10.45 -29.28 34.15
C GLY A 85 9.18 -29.97 33.72
N GLY A 86 8.15 -29.91 34.54
CA GLY A 86 6.88 -30.56 34.30
C GLY A 86 6.91 -32.07 34.56
N VAL A 87 5.82 -32.73 34.17
CA VAL A 87 5.62 -34.18 34.35
C VAL A 87 5.31 -34.80 32.99
N LEU A 88 6.13 -35.78 32.57
CA LEU A 88 5.87 -36.63 31.41
C LEU A 88 4.84 -37.71 31.77
N SER A 89 3.91 -37.98 30.89
CA SER A 89 3.01 -39.15 31.00
C SER A 89 3.80 -40.45 30.97
N ALA A 90 3.18 -41.52 31.46
CA ALA A 90 3.83 -42.85 31.52
C ALA A 90 4.20 -43.41 30.13
N ASP A 91 3.49 -43.05 29.09
CA ASP A 91 3.74 -43.40 27.70
C ASP A 91 4.61 -42.36 26.96
N HIS A 92 5.03 -41.32 27.66
CA HIS A 92 5.86 -40.22 27.15
C HIS A 92 5.22 -39.40 26.02
N SER A 93 3.90 -39.47 25.84
CA SER A 93 3.17 -38.77 24.78
C SER A 93 2.76 -37.34 25.15
N THR A 94 2.75 -37.02 26.45
CA THR A 94 2.35 -35.66 26.93
C THR A 94 3.27 -35.16 28.02
N LEU A 95 3.37 -33.79 28.08
CA LEU A 95 4.09 -33.06 29.12
C LEU A 95 3.15 -32.00 29.70
N ILE A 96 3.01 -31.98 31.02
CA ILE A 96 2.15 -31.03 31.77
C ILE A 96 2.94 -30.29 32.85
N GLY A 97 2.51 -29.06 33.17
CA GLY A 97 3.13 -28.24 34.23
C GLY A 97 4.59 -27.84 33.96
N ALA A 98 5.00 -27.81 32.69
CA ALA A 98 6.36 -27.44 32.30
C ALA A 98 6.61 -25.95 32.21
N PHE A 99 5.55 -25.15 32.08
CA PHE A 99 5.61 -23.71 31.87
C PHE A 99 4.74 -22.98 32.91
N SER A 100 5.16 -21.81 33.36
CA SER A 100 4.48 -20.99 34.35
C SER A 100 4.13 -19.60 33.81
N ALA A 101 4.92 -19.10 32.87
CA ALA A 101 4.79 -17.77 32.32
C ALA A 101 5.22 -17.70 30.84
N ASN A 102 4.84 -16.59 30.19
CA ASN A 102 5.30 -16.25 28.86
C ASN A 102 6.83 -16.15 28.82
N GLY A 103 7.47 -16.75 27.82
CA GLY A 103 8.93 -16.79 27.68
C GLY A 103 9.60 -17.98 28.38
N ASP A 104 8.86 -18.79 29.15
CA ASP A 104 9.42 -19.98 29.80
C ASP A 104 9.92 -21.01 28.77
N SER A 105 10.92 -21.77 29.19
CA SER A 105 11.54 -22.82 28.39
C SER A 105 11.75 -24.09 29.19
N VAL A 106 11.64 -25.24 28.53
CA VAL A 106 11.96 -26.55 29.07
C VAL A 106 12.97 -27.24 28.18
N LEU A 107 13.92 -27.96 28.78
CA LEU A 107 14.87 -28.84 28.08
C LEU A 107 14.30 -30.25 28.08
N LEU A 108 14.08 -30.77 26.88
CA LEU A 108 13.63 -32.16 26.66
C LEU A 108 14.83 -33.01 26.23
N THR A 109 14.83 -34.26 26.60
CA THR A 109 15.85 -35.22 26.15
C THR A 109 15.18 -36.37 25.45
N ASP A 110 15.56 -36.68 24.22
CA ASP A 110 15.03 -37.82 23.47
C ASP A 110 15.72 -39.14 23.85
N ALA A 111 15.22 -40.24 23.28
CA ALA A 111 15.78 -41.57 23.51
C ALA A 111 17.24 -41.74 23.00
N GLY A 112 17.68 -40.89 22.10
CA GLY A 112 19.07 -40.82 21.59
C GLY A 112 19.99 -39.97 22.45
N GLY A 113 19.47 -39.28 23.49
CA GLY A 113 20.21 -38.36 24.33
C GLY A 113 20.35 -36.96 23.73
N VAL A 114 19.63 -36.66 22.64
CA VAL A 114 19.61 -35.32 22.04
C VAL A 114 18.80 -34.39 22.92
N GLN A 115 19.33 -33.20 23.16
CA GLN A 115 18.65 -32.15 23.91
C GLN A 115 17.89 -31.23 22.97
N ILE A 116 16.63 -30.93 23.32
CA ILE A 116 15.69 -30.10 22.56
C ILE A 116 15.16 -29.03 23.49
N THR A 117 15.39 -27.76 23.15
CA THR A 117 14.79 -26.65 23.91
C THR A 117 13.43 -26.32 23.32
N LEU A 118 12.38 -26.36 24.17
CA LEU A 118 11.03 -25.94 23.83
C LEU A 118 10.65 -24.73 24.65
N SER A 119 10.19 -23.66 24.00
CA SER A 119 9.78 -22.41 24.62
C SER A 119 8.32 -22.08 24.28
N VAL A 120 7.68 -21.31 25.15
CA VAL A 120 6.34 -20.78 24.91
C VAL A 120 6.38 -19.26 24.77
N LEU A 121 5.73 -18.74 23.75
CA LEU A 121 5.48 -17.31 23.58
C LEU A 121 3.98 -17.10 23.37
N GLN A 122 3.41 -16.11 24.03
CA GLN A 122 1.99 -15.80 23.98
C GLN A 122 1.76 -14.34 23.66
N THR A 123 0.88 -14.08 22.70
CA THR A 123 0.41 -12.73 22.37
C THR A 123 -0.72 -12.25 23.28
N ASP A 124 -0.94 -10.95 23.31
CA ASP A 124 -2.15 -10.28 23.86
C ASP A 124 -3.04 -9.70 22.77
N LEU A 125 -2.62 -9.80 21.50
CA LEU A 125 -3.48 -9.40 20.37
C LEU A 125 -4.65 -10.38 20.17
N PRO A 126 -5.73 -9.93 19.53
CA PRO A 126 -6.75 -10.85 19.00
C PRO A 126 -6.11 -11.95 18.15
N SER A 127 -6.54 -13.18 18.38
CA SER A 127 -6.07 -14.35 17.63
C SER A 127 -7.01 -14.69 16.49
N LEU A 128 -6.46 -14.88 15.30
CA LEU A 128 -7.16 -15.32 14.11
C LEU A 128 -6.65 -16.71 13.71
N CYS A 129 -7.47 -17.72 13.93
CA CYS A 129 -7.16 -19.12 13.65
C CYS A 129 -7.94 -19.59 12.42
N ILE A 130 -7.24 -20.06 11.39
CA ILE A 130 -7.80 -20.52 10.12
C ILE A 130 -7.49 -22.00 9.93
N GLY A 131 -8.51 -22.81 9.68
CA GLY A 131 -8.40 -24.21 9.32
C GLY A 131 -8.79 -24.42 7.86
N LEU A 132 -7.87 -24.91 7.04
CA LEU A 132 -8.10 -25.25 5.64
C LEU A 132 -8.43 -26.74 5.54
N ASP A 133 -9.63 -27.08 5.04
CA ASP A 133 -10.07 -28.46 4.95
C ASP A 133 -9.30 -29.25 3.87
N GLY A 134 -8.38 -30.09 4.30
CA GLY A 134 -7.57 -30.96 3.43
C GLY A 134 -6.59 -30.22 2.51
N VAL A 135 -6.36 -28.93 2.72
CA VAL A 135 -5.46 -28.08 1.91
C VAL A 135 -4.27 -27.65 2.74
N SER A 136 -3.05 -27.86 2.25
CA SER A 136 -1.85 -27.34 2.90
C SER A 136 -1.60 -25.89 2.50
N LEU A 137 -0.88 -25.17 3.36
CA LEU A 137 -0.51 -23.78 3.07
C LEU A 137 0.44 -23.65 1.86
N GLU A 138 1.28 -24.67 1.63
CA GLU A 138 2.15 -24.75 0.44
C GLU A 138 1.33 -24.79 -0.85
N GLN A 139 0.18 -25.51 -0.84
CA GLN A 139 -0.73 -25.52 -1.99
C GLN A 139 -1.33 -24.14 -2.25
N VAL A 140 -1.72 -23.39 -1.20
CA VAL A 140 -2.18 -22.01 -1.34
C VAL A 140 -1.09 -21.12 -1.94
N HIS A 141 0.17 -21.33 -1.57
CA HIS A 141 1.30 -20.53 -2.05
C HIS A 141 1.69 -20.82 -3.50
N LEU A 142 1.20 -21.91 -4.12
CA LEU A 142 1.47 -22.18 -5.54
C LEU A 142 0.76 -21.18 -6.47
N ASP A 143 -0.46 -20.78 -6.10
CA ASP A 143 -1.26 -19.83 -6.90
C ASP A 143 -2.17 -19.00 -6.00
N LYS A 144 -1.89 -17.71 -5.87
CA LYS A 144 -2.68 -16.78 -5.06
C LYS A 144 -4.13 -16.61 -5.51
N SER A 145 -4.42 -16.92 -6.78
CA SER A 145 -5.76 -16.72 -7.37
C SER A 145 -6.74 -17.81 -7.00
N VAL A 146 -6.23 -19.00 -6.66
CA VAL A 146 -7.06 -20.15 -6.30
C VAL A 146 -7.78 -19.90 -4.98
N LYS A 147 -9.09 -20.07 -5.02
CA LYS A 147 -9.98 -19.93 -3.87
C LYS A 147 -10.23 -21.31 -3.25
N TYR A 148 -10.04 -21.40 -1.95
CA TYR A 148 -10.28 -22.59 -1.15
C TYR A 148 -11.53 -22.38 -0.30
N ASP A 149 -12.58 -23.16 -0.55
CA ASP A 149 -13.83 -23.15 0.21
C ASP A 149 -13.74 -24.09 1.42
N HIS A 150 -14.78 -24.11 2.26
CA HIS A 150 -14.86 -24.93 3.49
C HIS A 150 -13.75 -24.62 4.50
N THR A 151 -13.39 -23.36 4.57
CA THR A 151 -12.39 -22.85 5.52
C THR A 151 -13.07 -22.50 6.83
N SER A 152 -12.58 -23.03 7.95
CA SER A 152 -13.00 -22.59 9.28
C SER A 152 -12.19 -21.38 9.72
N VAL A 153 -12.86 -20.43 10.38
CA VAL A 153 -12.24 -19.20 10.90
C VAL A 153 -12.73 -18.97 12.32
N ILE A 154 -11.80 -18.86 13.26
CA ILE A 154 -12.08 -18.47 14.64
C ILE A 154 -11.25 -17.22 14.94
N LEU A 155 -11.94 -16.10 15.21
CA LEU A 155 -11.31 -14.88 15.67
C LEU A 155 -11.76 -14.62 17.10
N SER A 156 -10.81 -14.53 18.02
CA SER A 156 -11.05 -14.32 19.44
C SER A 156 -10.38 -13.04 19.93
N ASP A 157 -11.16 -12.17 20.56
CA ASP A 157 -10.67 -10.96 21.19
C ASP A 157 -10.42 -11.20 22.69
N PRO A 158 -9.15 -11.12 23.16
CA PRO A 158 -8.82 -11.33 24.57
C PRO A 158 -9.36 -10.25 25.50
N SER A 159 -9.66 -9.06 24.99
CA SER A 159 -10.27 -7.99 25.77
C SER A 159 -11.72 -8.30 26.16
N GLY A 160 -12.38 -9.19 25.41
CA GLY A 160 -13.80 -9.52 25.55
C GLY A 160 -14.76 -8.44 25.06
N ILE A 161 -14.25 -7.33 24.51
CA ILE A 161 -15.08 -6.22 24.01
C ILE A 161 -15.88 -6.66 22.78
N TYR A 162 -15.22 -7.35 21.84
CA TYR A 162 -15.81 -7.77 20.56
C TYR A 162 -16.22 -9.24 20.52
N GLY A 163 -15.86 -10.01 21.55
CA GLY A 163 -16.20 -11.42 21.66
C GLY A 163 -15.47 -12.31 20.65
N THR A 164 -16.08 -13.43 20.32
CA THR A 164 -15.53 -14.41 19.38
C THR A 164 -16.39 -14.50 18.13
N VAL A 165 -15.76 -14.42 16.95
CA VAL A 165 -16.39 -14.72 15.65
C VAL A 165 -15.95 -16.12 15.25
N SER A 166 -16.91 -17.02 14.99
CA SER A 166 -16.65 -18.39 14.53
C SER A 166 -17.47 -18.67 13.26
N VAL A 167 -16.79 -19.03 12.19
CA VAL A 167 -17.37 -19.33 10.88
C VAL A 167 -16.79 -20.65 10.37
N ASP A 168 -17.65 -21.63 10.11
CA ASP A 168 -17.23 -22.97 9.69
C ASP A 168 -17.17 -23.15 8.16
N ASP A 169 -17.69 -22.19 7.40
CA ASP A 169 -17.76 -22.26 5.93
C ASP A 169 -17.41 -20.89 5.33
N ALA A 170 -16.15 -20.53 5.43
CA ALA A 170 -15.56 -19.38 4.73
C ALA A 170 -14.81 -19.84 3.48
N SER A 171 -14.33 -18.89 2.70
CA SER A 171 -13.33 -19.15 1.67
C SER A 171 -12.06 -18.34 1.92
N PHE A 172 -10.94 -18.90 1.48
CA PHE A 172 -9.60 -18.37 1.69
C PHE A 172 -8.81 -18.35 0.39
N LYS A 173 -7.99 -17.34 0.18
CA LYS A 173 -7.05 -17.28 -0.94
C LYS A 173 -5.84 -16.41 -0.62
N GLY A 174 -4.78 -16.56 -1.41
CA GLY A 174 -3.66 -15.63 -1.43
C GLY A 174 -4.06 -14.25 -1.96
N ARG A 175 -3.31 -13.21 -1.54
CA ARG A 175 -3.50 -11.83 -1.98
C ARG A 175 -2.17 -11.07 -1.97
N GLY A 176 -2.12 -10.01 -2.78
CA GLY A 176 -0.97 -9.12 -2.95
C GLY A 176 -0.32 -9.32 -4.32
N ASN A 177 0.38 -8.31 -4.78
CA ASN A 177 1.17 -8.34 -6.00
C ASN A 177 2.67 -8.39 -5.65
N SER A 178 3.30 -7.24 -5.43
CA SER A 178 4.72 -7.18 -5.04
C SER A 178 4.99 -7.94 -3.74
N SER A 179 4.14 -7.77 -2.73
CA SER A 179 4.29 -8.45 -1.43
C SER A 179 4.20 -9.98 -1.56
N TRP A 180 3.35 -10.49 -2.46
CA TRP A 180 3.26 -11.93 -2.72
C TRP A 180 4.52 -12.49 -3.39
N LEU A 181 5.11 -11.74 -4.32
CA LEU A 181 6.28 -12.19 -5.06
C LEU A 181 7.58 -12.07 -4.26
N LEU A 182 7.73 -11.01 -3.46
CA LEU A 182 9.00 -10.61 -2.88
C LEU A 182 9.24 -11.12 -1.46
N TYR A 183 8.19 -11.49 -0.72
CA TYR A 183 8.29 -11.84 0.70
C TYR A 183 7.75 -13.23 1.00
N GLU A 184 8.34 -13.91 1.99
CA GLU A 184 7.87 -15.20 2.50
C GLU A 184 6.58 -15.05 3.32
N LYS A 185 6.43 -13.96 4.05
CA LYS A 185 5.22 -13.61 4.80
C LYS A 185 4.17 -13.08 3.83
N LYS A 186 3.25 -13.94 3.41
CA LYS A 186 2.25 -13.66 2.35
C LYS A 186 1.02 -12.96 2.90
N GLY A 187 0.36 -12.16 2.05
CA GLY A 187 -0.96 -11.62 2.32
C GLY A 187 -2.09 -12.59 1.94
N TYR A 188 -3.25 -12.45 2.58
CA TYR A 188 -4.40 -13.33 2.34
C TYR A 188 -5.70 -12.55 2.29
N GLN A 189 -6.75 -13.21 1.78
CA GLN A 189 -8.14 -12.76 1.84
C GLN A 189 -9.02 -13.88 2.37
N ILE A 190 -9.87 -13.51 3.34
CA ILE A 190 -11.00 -14.34 3.79
C ILE A 190 -12.31 -13.79 3.22
N LYS A 191 -13.25 -14.70 2.90
CA LYS A 191 -14.61 -14.31 2.53
C LYS A 191 -15.59 -15.19 3.28
N PHE A 192 -16.35 -14.61 4.19
CA PHE A 192 -17.45 -15.25 4.90
C PHE A 192 -18.65 -15.47 3.99
N ASN A 193 -19.45 -16.48 4.24
CA ASN A 193 -20.71 -16.75 3.54
C ASN A 193 -21.80 -15.71 3.92
N LYS A 194 -21.72 -15.13 5.13
CA LYS A 194 -22.58 -14.04 5.62
C LYS A 194 -21.72 -12.84 6.01
N LYS A 195 -22.35 -11.67 6.14
CA LYS A 195 -21.70 -10.48 6.68
C LYS A 195 -21.48 -10.67 8.18
N GLU A 196 -20.24 -10.53 8.64
CA GLU A 196 -19.86 -10.55 10.05
C GLU A 196 -19.09 -9.27 10.40
N SER A 197 -19.32 -8.77 11.61
CA SER A 197 -18.51 -7.68 12.17
C SER A 197 -17.25 -8.28 12.77
N VAL A 198 -16.11 -7.72 12.43
CA VAL A 198 -14.79 -8.16 12.89
C VAL A 198 -14.18 -7.05 13.74
N LEU A 199 -13.92 -7.33 15.03
CA LEU A 199 -13.28 -6.40 15.97
C LEU A 199 -13.94 -4.99 15.97
N GLY A 200 -15.29 -4.95 15.93
CA GLY A 200 -16.07 -3.71 15.93
C GLY A 200 -16.18 -3.00 14.59
N MET A 201 -15.48 -3.46 13.55
CA MET A 201 -15.59 -2.91 12.20
C MET A 201 -16.96 -3.26 11.58
N PRO A 202 -17.47 -2.47 10.64
CA PRO A 202 -18.76 -2.71 9.97
C PRO A 202 -18.85 -4.11 9.35
N ALA A 203 -20.05 -4.73 9.49
CA ALA A 203 -20.23 -6.11 9.06
C ALA A 203 -20.06 -6.27 7.53
N ALA A 204 -19.15 -7.13 7.12
CA ALA A 204 -18.84 -7.41 5.72
C ALA A 204 -18.53 -8.89 5.49
N LYS A 205 -18.46 -9.27 4.22
CA LYS A 205 -18.08 -10.64 3.85
C LYS A 205 -16.59 -10.81 3.64
N LYS A 206 -15.92 -9.82 3.02
CA LYS A 206 -14.52 -9.92 2.60
C LYS A 206 -13.62 -9.12 3.55
N TRP A 207 -12.54 -9.76 3.98
CA TRP A 207 -11.54 -9.18 4.87
C TRP A 207 -10.15 -9.46 4.31
N ILE A 208 -9.26 -8.48 4.43
CA ILE A 208 -7.90 -8.56 3.93
C ILE A 208 -6.93 -8.73 5.10
N LEU A 209 -5.97 -9.62 4.95
CA LEU A 209 -4.89 -9.84 5.90
C LEU A 209 -3.60 -9.28 5.29
N LEU A 210 -3.23 -8.05 5.70
CA LEU A 210 -2.02 -7.39 5.27
C LEU A 210 -0.83 -7.89 6.11
N PRO A 211 0.23 -8.41 5.49
CA PRO A 211 1.35 -9.00 6.20
C PRO A 211 2.30 -7.96 6.81
N ASN A 212 2.29 -6.71 6.30
CA ASN A 212 3.27 -5.66 6.61
C ASN A 212 4.72 -6.15 6.50
N ALA A 213 5.01 -6.96 5.47
CA ALA A 213 6.26 -7.72 5.36
C ALA A 213 7.48 -6.86 5.03
N CYS A 214 7.30 -5.66 4.47
CA CYS A 214 8.36 -4.70 4.20
C CYS A 214 8.44 -3.56 5.23
N ASP A 215 7.62 -3.61 6.27
CA ASP A 215 7.54 -2.58 7.30
C ASP A 215 7.93 -3.16 8.66
N ASP A 216 9.16 -2.94 9.09
CA ASP A 216 9.67 -3.43 10.38
C ASP A 216 8.94 -2.84 11.59
N SER A 217 8.23 -1.71 11.43
CA SER A 217 7.35 -1.17 12.47
C SER A 217 5.98 -1.87 12.52
N LEU A 218 5.58 -2.60 11.48
CA LEU A 218 4.30 -3.29 11.27
C LEU A 218 3.06 -2.37 11.21
N MET A 219 3.20 -1.04 11.21
CA MET A 219 2.07 -0.14 11.50
C MET A 219 1.83 1.01 10.52
N ARG A 220 2.64 1.18 9.45
CA ARG A 220 2.50 2.33 8.53
C ARG A 220 1.12 2.42 7.89
N ASN A 221 0.58 1.30 7.38
CA ASN A 221 -0.80 1.24 6.89
C ASN A 221 -1.82 1.67 7.96
N TYR A 222 -1.67 1.14 9.18
CA TYR A 222 -2.56 1.45 10.29
C TYR A 222 -2.56 2.95 10.65
N LEU A 223 -1.38 3.57 10.75
CA LEU A 223 -1.25 5.01 11.05
C LEU A 223 -1.89 5.89 9.98
N ALA A 224 -1.73 5.54 8.70
CA ALA A 224 -2.36 6.27 7.59
C ALA A 224 -3.89 6.15 7.64
N PHE A 225 -4.42 4.96 7.91
CA PHE A 225 -5.87 4.74 8.03
C PHE A 225 -6.44 5.48 9.27
N CYS A 226 -5.73 5.47 10.41
CA CYS A 226 -6.12 6.25 11.58
C CYS A 226 -6.14 7.75 11.29
N LEU A 227 -5.11 8.28 10.61
CA LEU A 227 -5.08 9.69 10.21
C LEU A 227 -6.28 10.07 9.35
N ALA A 228 -6.62 9.25 8.36
CA ALA A 228 -7.77 9.48 7.49
C ALA A 228 -9.09 9.46 8.27
N LYS A 229 -9.25 8.49 9.15
CA LYS A 229 -10.45 8.31 9.97
C LYS A 229 -10.65 9.48 10.95
N GLU A 230 -9.62 9.83 11.72
CA GLU A 230 -9.68 10.90 12.70
C GLU A 230 -9.88 12.28 12.07
N SER A 231 -9.23 12.55 10.95
CA SER A 231 -9.40 13.79 10.22
C SER A 231 -10.71 13.86 9.42
N GLY A 232 -11.30 12.71 9.09
CA GLY A 232 -12.51 12.61 8.27
C GLY A 232 -12.37 13.23 6.87
N GLN A 233 -11.15 13.33 6.36
CA GLN A 233 -10.86 14.01 5.09
C GLN A 233 -11.22 13.15 3.88
N ILE A 234 -10.99 11.84 3.98
CA ILE A 234 -11.19 10.87 2.90
C ILE A 234 -11.61 9.51 3.47
N SER A 235 -12.30 8.72 2.65
CA SER A 235 -12.61 7.33 2.96
C SER A 235 -11.34 6.48 3.06
N SER A 236 -11.26 5.65 4.09
CA SER A 236 -10.18 4.68 4.29
C SER A 236 -10.73 3.41 4.92
N PRO A 237 -10.07 2.26 4.77
CA PRO A 237 -10.45 1.05 5.47
C PRO A 237 -10.33 1.21 6.98
N ASP A 238 -11.28 0.63 7.73
CA ASP A 238 -11.05 0.28 9.12
C ASP A 238 -10.12 -0.94 9.19
N ALA A 239 -9.26 -0.98 10.20
CA ALA A 239 -8.28 -2.05 10.36
C ALA A 239 -7.94 -2.30 11.84
N ALA A 240 -7.51 -3.53 12.14
CA ALA A 240 -7.08 -3.94 13.47
C ALA A 240 -5.92 -4.94 13.40
N PHE A 241 -5.07 -4.98 14.42
CA PHE A 241 -4.01 -5.98 14.49
C PHE A 241 -4.53 -7.31 15.02
N VAL A 242 -4.05 -8.39 14.41
CA VAL A 242 -4.30 -9.76 14.83
C VAL A 242 -3.02 -10.60 14.71
N ASP A 243 -2.87 -11.61 15.55
CA ASP A 243 -1.91 -12.67 15.29
C ASP A 243 -2.61 -13.84 14.59
N LEU A 244 -1.97 -14.35 13.54
CA LEU A 244 -2.55 -15.29 12.59
C LEU A 244 -1.96 -16.69 12.75
N TRP A 245 -2.84 -17.69 12.81
CA TRP A 245 -2.50 -19.12 12.64
C TRP A 245 -3.26 -19.70 11.45
N ILE A 246 -2.58 -20.53 10.65
CA ILE A 246 -3.20 -21.28 9.55
C ILE A 246 -2.81 -22.75 9.69
N ASN A 247 -3.80 -23.63 9.82
CA ASN A 247 -3.58 -25.07 10.05
C ASN A 247 -2.60 -25.36 11.20
N GLY A 248 -2.67 -24.59 12.28
CA GLY A 248 -1.79 -24.74 13.44
C GLY A 248 -0.46 -23.99 13.36
N ASP A 249 0.00 -23.59 12.16
CA ASP A 249 1.24 -22.83 11.97
C ASP A 249 1.02 -21.34 12.24
N TYR A 250 1.79 -20.76 13.16
CA TYR A 250 1.79 -19.34 13.44
C TYR A 250 2.37 -18.55 12.28
N ARG A 251 1.62 -17.58 11.77
CA ARG A 251 2.02 -16.78 10.61
C ARG A 251 2.49 -15.36 10.95
N GLY A 252 2.50 -15.00 12.24
CA GLY A 252 2.92 -13.67 12.69
C GLY A 252 1.78 -12.68 12.83
N THR A 253 2.15 -11.44 13.09
CA THR A 253 1.24 -10.31 13.26
C THR A 253 0.79 -9.77 11.90
N TYR A 254 -0.52 -9.63 11.73
CA TYR A 254 -1.18 -9.12 10.53
C TYR A 254 -2.06 -7.92 10.86
N LEU A 255 -2.28 -7.07 9.88
CA LEU A 255 -3.34 -6.07 9.94
C LEU A 255 -4.55 -6.63 9.18
N ILE A 256 -5.64 -6.99 9.90
CA ILE A 256 -6.92 -7.30 9.28
C ILE A 256 -7.62 -6.00 8.93
N ALA A 257 -7.97 -5.84 7.66
CA ALA A 257 -8.54 -4.61 7.14
C ALA A 257 -9.77 -4.87 6.28
N GLU A 258 -10.63 -3.88 6.18
CA GLU A 258 -11.69 -3.87 5.19
C GLU A 258 -11.10 -3.92 3.79
N LYS A 259 -11.81 -4.60 2.87
CA LYS A 259 -11.46 -4.56 1.44
C LYS A 259 -12.00 -3.25 0.83
N ASN A 260 -11.21 -2.60 -0.01
CA ASN A 260 -11.74 -1.59 -0.92
C ASN A 260 -12.70 -2.29 -1.90
N GLU A 261 -14.00 -2.13 -1.67
CA GLU A 261 -15.06 -2.73 -2.45
C GLU A 261 -16.35 -1.91 -2.36
N ILE A 262 -17.25 -2.10 -3.33
CA ILE A 262 -18.58 -1.47 -3.30
C ILE A 262 -19.42 -2.16 -2.23
N GLY A 263 -20.03 -1.36 -1.36
CA GLY A 263 -20.93 -1.87 -0.32
C GLY A 263 -21.21 -0.89 0.81
N SER A 264 -22.28 -1.16 1.53
CA SER A 264 -22.69 -0.37 2.70
C SER A 264 -21.60 -0.39 3.77
N GLY A 265 -21.20 0.78 4.25
CA GLY A 265 -20.09 0.96 5.21
C GLY A 265 -18.71 0.96 4.58
N ARG A 266 -18.63 0.91 3.25
CA ARG A 266 -17.42 1.00 2.42
C ARG A 266 -17.62 2.04 1.32
N VAL A 267 -17.39 1.72 0.04
CA VAL A 267 -17.80 2.61 -1.07
C VAL A 267 -19.26 2.35 -1.39
N ASP A 268 -20.17 3.20 -0.86
CA ASP A 268 -21.61 2.95 -0.88
C ASP A 268 -22.28 3.56 -2.14
N LEU A 269 -22.10 2.89 -3.29
CA LEU A 269 -22.68 3.29 -4.59
C LEU A 269 -24.04 2.65 -4.78
N LYS A 270 -24.95 3.34 -5.50
CA LYS A 270 -26.34 2.95 -5.70
C LYS A 270 -26.77 2.89 -7.16
N ASP A 271 -26.20 3.73 -8.02
CA ASP A 271 -26.53 3.77 -9.43
C ASP A 271 -25.98 2.54 -10.16
N ASP A 272 -26.72 2.00 -11.11
CA ASP A 272 -26.30 0.84 -11.90
C ASP A 272 -24.98 1.08 -12.67
N LEU A 273 -24.70 2.35 -13.01
CA LEU A 273 -23.43 2.78 -13.62
C LEU A 273 -22.37 3.19 -12.59
N GLY A 274 -22.61 2.91 -11.30
CA GLY A 274 -21.64 3.15 -10.24
C GLY A 274 -20.46 2.20 -10.35
N GLY A 275 -19.23 2.73 -10.17
CA GLY A 275 -18.00 1.96 -10.28
C GLY A 275 -16.90 2.39 -9.31
N LEU A 276 -16.09 1.42 -8.92
CA LEU A 276 -14.83 1.59 -8.20
C LEU A 276 -13.68 1.31 -9.16
N PHE A 277 -12.80 2.28 -9.32
CA PHE A 277 -11.70 2.25 -10.28
C PHE A 277 -10.35 2.34 -9.56
N GLU A 278 -9.31 1.88 -10.22
CA GLU A 278 -7.93 2.02 -9.74
C GLU A 278 -7.05 2.47 -10.90
N ARG A 279 -6.17 3.45 -10.66
CA ARG A 279 -5.02 3.67 -11.53
C ARG A 279 -3.99 2.61 -11.18
N ASP A 280 -3.65 1.78 -12.14
CA ASP A 280 -2.70 0.68 -11.99
C ASP A 280 -1.82 0.56 -13.24
N ASP A 281 -0.68 1.21 -13.22
CA ASP A 281 0.27 1.24 -14.34
C ASP A 281 1.08 -0.05 -14.47
N ILE A 282 0.92 -1.00 -13.54
CA ILE A 282 1.77 -2.20 -13.44
C ILE A 282 0.99 -3.47 -13.80
N PHE A 283 -0.22 -3.64 -13.25
CA PHE A 283 -0.99 -4.88 -13.35
C PHE A 283 -2.32 -4.72 -14.11
N PHE A 284 -2.52 -3.59 -14.80
CA PHE A 284 -3.77 -3.28 -15.51
C PHE A 284 -4.21 -4.40 -16.48
N ALA A 285 -3.25 -5.09 -17.11
CA ALA A 285 -3.55 -6.15 -18.08
C ALA A 285 -4.11 -7.45 -17.47
N ASP A 286 -4.11 -7.55 -16.13
CA ASP A 286 -4.72 -8.67 -15.41
C ASP A 286 -6.24 -8.47 -15.20
N GLU A 287 -6.79 -7.30 -15.56
CA GLU A 287 -8.19 -6.93 -15.38
C GLU A 287 -8.97 -6.94 -16.71
N ASP A 288 -10.26 -7.23 -16.66
CA ASP A 288 -11.11 -7.37 -17.85
C ASP A 288 -11.45 -6.02 -18.52
N HIS A 289 -11.58 -4.96 -17.72
CA HIS A 289 -11.96 -3.62 -18.17
C HIS A 289 -10.90 -2.59 -17.77
N TRP A 290 -10.19 -2.07 -18.76
CA TRP A 290 -9.18 -1.03 -18.57
C TRP A 290 -9.03 -0.14 -19.81
N PHE A 291 -8.47 1.05 -19.62
CA PHE A 291 -7.98 1.88 -20.73
C PHE A 291 -6.69 2.59 -20.34
N GLN A 292 -5.93 2.98 -21.36
CA GLN A 292 -4.85 3.94 -21.20
C GLN A 292 -5.39 5.33 -21.48
N ASP A 293 -5.19 6.26 -20.56
CA ASP A 293 -5.53 7.64 -20.77
C ASP A 293 -4.67 8.27 -21.87
N ALA A 294 -5.30 9.11 -22.69
CA ALA A 294 -4.61 9.73 -23.84
C ALA A 294 -3.68 10.86 -23.42
N ILE A 295 -3.96 11.54 -22.31
CA ILE A 295 -3.26 12.73 -21.81
C ILE A 295 -2.12 12.32 -20.90
N THR A 296 -2.45 11.64 -19.80
CA THR A 296 -1.45 11.24 -18.80
C THR A 296 -0.67 10.01 -19.18
N GLN A 297 -1.19 9.18 -20.09
CA GLN A 297 -0.66 7.86 -20.45
C GLN A 297 -0.69 6.86 -19.28
N ASP A 298 -1.47 7.13 -18.25
CA ASP A 298 -1.68 6.27 -17.11
C ASP A 298 -2.76 5.23 -17.43
N TYR A 299 -2.75 4.09 -16.73
CA TYR A 299 -3.73 3.02 -16.95
C TYR A 299 -4.77 3.00 -15.83
N TYR A 300 -6.03 2.96 -16.22
CA TYR A 300 -7.16 2.88 -15.31
C TYR A 300 -7.90 1.58 -15.52
N VAL A 301 -8.28 0.93 -14.42
CA VAL A 301 -8.98 -0.35 -14.39
C VAL A 301 -10.27 -0.25 -13.58
N LEU A 302 -11.32 -0.97 -13.99
CA LEU A 302 -12.55 -1.12 -13.22
C LEU A 302 -12.38 -2.30 -12.25
N LYS A 303 -12.37 -2.03 -10.96
CA LYS A 303 -12.21 -3.06 -9.91
C LYS A 303 -13.52 -3.73 -9.50
N GLU A 304 -14.58 -2.96 -9.43
CA GLU A 304 -15.96 -3.42 -9.17
C GLU A 304 -16.95 -2.44 -9.80
N SER A 305 -18.09 -2.95 -10.26
CA SER A 305 -19.25 -2.16 -10.67
C SER A 305 -20.48 -2.58 -9.86
N VAL A 306 -21.43 -1.66 -9.66
CA VAL A 306 -22.69 -1.95 -8.97
C VAL A 306 -23.45 -3.04 -9.73
N ASN A 307 -23.49 -2.94 -11.05
CA ASN A 307 -24.04 -3.96 -11.92
C ASN A 307 -22.90 -4.67 -12.66
N GLU A 308 -22.74 -5.97 -12.41
CA GLU A 308 -21.62 -6.78 -12.91
C GLU A 308 -21.86 -7.34 -14.34
N ASP A 309 -22.99 -7.02 -15.02
CA ASP A 309 -23.13 -7.46 -16.41
C ASP A 309 -22.13 -6.72 -17.32
N SER A 310 -21.61 -7.45 -18.30
CA SER A 310 -20.48 -6.99 -19.14
C SER A 310 -20.78 -5.72 -19.94
N GLU A 311 -22.02 -5.49 -20.37
CA GLU A 311 -22.42 -4.30 -21.12
C GLU A 311 -22.47 -3.08 -20.17
N THR A 312 -23.07 -3.25 -18.99
CA THR A 312 -23.14 -2.18 -17.98
C THR A 312 -21.75 -1.85 -17.45
N ALA A 313 -20.92 -2.84 -17.16
CA ALA A 313 -19.54 -2.63 -16.74
C ALA A 313 -18.71 -1.85 -17.79
N ALA A 314 -18.89 -2.14 -19.07
CA ALA A 314 -18.26 -1.39 -20.15
C ALA A 314 -18.76 0.06 -20.22
N ASN A 315 -20.07 0.30 -20.01
CA ASN A 315 -20.66 1.64 -19.96
C ASN A 315 -20.17 2.42 -18.72
N THR A 316 -20.07 1.76 -17.57
CA THR A 316 -19.47 2.33 -16.34
C THR A 316 -18.03 2.80 -16.59
N MET A 317 -17.23 1.99 -17.28
CA MET A 317 -15.86 2.34 -17.62
C MET A 317 -15.79 3.52 -18.62
N GLN A 318 -16.70 3.55 -19.60
CA GLN A 318 -16.76 4.66 -20.55
C GLN A 318 -17.19 5.96 -19.84
N LEU A 319 -18.19 5.90 -18.94
CA LEU A 319 -18.61 7.06 -18.15
C LEU A 319 -17.45 7.63 -17.31
N PHE A 320 -16.68 6.77 -16.65
CA PHE A 320 -15.51 7.19 -15.88
C PHE A 320 -14.48 7.89 -16.78
N ARG A 321 -14.19 7.32 -17.95
CA ARG A 321 -13.28 7.90 -18.93
C ARG A 321 -13.76 9.28 -19.38
N ASP A 322 -15.04 9.43 -19.73
CA ASP A 322 -15.61 10.71 -20.17
C ASP A 322 -15.49 11.78 -19.06
N ARG A 323 -15.71 11.40 -17.78
CA ARG A 323 -15.55 12.31 -16.64
C ARG A 323 -14.10 12.70 -16.39
N LEU A 324 -13.16 11.77 -16.59
CA LEU A 324 -11.72 12.06 -16.48
C LEU A 324 -11.28 13.01 -17.60
N ASP A 325 -11.69 12.74 -18.84
CA ASP A 325 -11.43 13.62 -19.98
C ASP A 325 -11.97 15.04 -19.74
N ASP A 326 -13.19 15.19 -19.20
CA ASP A 326 -13.81 16.48 -18.84
C ASP A 326 -12.94 17.22 -17.80
N LEU A 327 -12.50 16.54 -16.75
CA LEU A 327 -11.63 17.11 -15.70
C LEU A 327 -10.29 17.58 -16.27
N GLU A 328 -9.64 16.74 -17.06
CA GLU A 328 -8.34 17.04 -17.66
C GLU A 328 -8.43 18.20 -18.65
N CYS A 329 -9.46 18.20 -19.50
CA CYS A 329 -9.74 19.30 -20.41
C CYS A 329 -10.00 20.61 -19.65
N PHE A 330 -10.74 20.57 -18.56
CA PHE A 330 -11.00 21.75 -17.72
C PHE A 330 -9.70 22.30 -17.10
N LEU A 331 -8.88 21.44 -16.52
CA LEU A 331 -7.61 21.83 -15.88
C LEU A 331 -6.58 22.35 -16.89
N CYS A 332 -6.53 21.77 -18.09
CA CYS A 332 -5.61 22.19 -19.15
C CYS A 332 -6.10 23.42 -19.92
N SER A 333 -7.37 23.83 -19.79
CA SER A 333 -7.91 25.00 -20.49
C SER A 333 -7.44 26.29 -19.83
N ASP A 334 -6.97 27.24 -20.64
CA ASP A 334 -6.63 28.58 -20.17
C ASP A 334 -7.85 29.53 -20.11
N ALA A 335 -9.05 29.05 -20.48
CA ALA A 335 -10.22 29.90 -20.67
C ALA A 335 -10.62 30.69 -19.41
N ALA A 336 -10.41 30.13 -18.21
CA ALA A 336 -10.68 30.83 -16.96
C ALA A 336 -9.41 31.41 -16.30
N GLY A 337 -8.23 30.86 -16.61
CA GLY A 337 -6.98 31.10 -15.88
C GLY A 337 -7.03 30.53 -14.45
N PRO A 338 -5.93 30.01 -13.93
CA PRO A 338 -5.90 29.28 -12.65
C PRO A 338 -6.31 30.12 -11.44
N ASP A 339 -6.19 31.45 -11.52
CA ASP A 339 -6.58 32.38 -10.46
C ASP A 339 -8.10 32.67 -10.42
N ASN A 340 -8.82 32.37 -11.49
CA ASN A 340 -10.26 32.64 -11.62
C ASN A 340 -11.12 31.41 -11.38
N ILE A 341 -10.56 30.20 -11.38
CA ILE A 341 -11.27 28.96 -11.05
C ILE A 341 -11.66 29.02 -9.56
N THR A 342 -12.94 28.78 -9.27
CA THR A 342 -13.48 28.72 -7.91
C THR A 342 -13.61 27.28 -7.43
N VAL A 343 -13.81 27.08 -6.12
CA VAL A 343 -14.13 25.75 -5.56
C VAL A 343 -15.41 25.19 -6.21
N SER A 344 -16.44 26.04 -6.40
CA SER A 344 -17.70 25.61 -7.03
C SER A 344 -17.55 25.20 -8.50
N ASP A 345 -16.59 25.75 -9.22
CA ASP A 345 -16.28 25.28 -10.58
C ASP A 345 -15.68 23.87 -10.53
N LEU A 346 -14.78 23.60 -9.60
CA LEU A 346 -14.20 22.28 -9.39
C LEU A 346 -15.25 21.26 -8.91
N GLU A 347 -16.17 21.66 -8.03
CA GLU A 347 -17.26 20.81 -7.52
C GLU A 347 -18.24 20.35 -8.60
N THR A 348 -18.20 20.93 -9.80
CA THR A 348 -18.97 20.40 -10.95
C THR A 348 -18.34 19.16 -11.59
N LEU A 349 -17.09 18.85 -11.27
CA LEU A 349 -16.30 17.77 -11.86
C LEU A 349 -15.81 16.76 -10.84
N ILE A 350 -15.46 17.23 -9.63
CA ILE A 350 -14.83 16.43 -8.58
C ILE A 350 -15.43 16.70 -7.20
N ASP A 351 -15.41 15.71 -6.33
CA ASP A 351 -15.52 15.96 -4.90
C ASP A 351 -14.20 16.54 -4.37
N VAL A 352 -14.14 17.87 -4.30
CA VAL A 352 -12.94 18.62 -3.89
C VAL A 352 -12.39 18.15 -2.55
N ARG A 353 -13.27 17.69 -1.64
CA ARG A 353 -12.88 17.21 -0.32
C ARG A 353 -12.07 15.91 -0.41
N SER A 354 -12.53 14.92 -1.15
CA SER A 354 -11.84 13.64 -1.30
C SER A 354 -10.51 13.80 -2.04
N PHE A 355 -10.46 14.66 -3.05
CA PHE A 355 -9.21 14.99 -3.77
C PHE A 355 -8.20 15.68 -2.85
N ALA A 356 -8.63 16.66 -2.06
CA ALA A 356 -7.77 17.35 -1.11
C ALA A 356 -7.28 16.40 0.01
N GLY A 357 -8.17 15.54 0.52
CA GLY A 357 -7.83 14.53 1.53
C GLY A 357 -6.84 13.49 1.02
N PHE A 358 -7.06 12.97 -0.20
CA PHE A 358 -6.13 12.05 -0.85
C PHE A 358 -4.76 12.67 -0.99
N TYR A 359 -4.70 13.89 -1.54
CA TYR A 359 -3.46 14.63 -1.70
C TYR A 359 -2.73 14.81 -0.38
N LEU A 360 -3.41 15.36 0.63
CA LEU A 360 -2.79 15.70 1.91
C LEU A 360 -2.20 14.49 2.63
N ILE A 361 -2.94 13.39 2.72
CA ILE A 361 -2.50 12.22 3.47
C ILE A 361 -1.35 11.53 2.74
N ASN A 362 -1.48 11.30 1.43
CA ASN A 362 -0.40 10.69 0.65
C ASN A 362 0.85 11.58 0.59
N GLU A 363 0.69 12.91 0.45
CA GLU A 363 1.84 13.82 0.44
C GLU A 363 2.49 13.93 1.82
N PHE A 364 1.71 14.00 2.91
CA PHE A 364 2.26 14.04 4.26
C PHE A 364 3.02 12.76 4.58
N MET A 365 2.43 11.61 4.30
CA MET A 365 3.06 10.30 4.50
C MET A 365 4.16 10.01 3.46
N LEU A 366 4.32 10.85 2.44
CA LEU A 366 5.24 10.64 1.31
C LEU A 366 5.04 9.24 0.69
N ASN A 367 3.80 8.92 0.35
CA ASN A 367 3.42 7.64 -0.25
C ASN A 367 3.67 7.66 -1.76
N ARG A 368 4.88 7.31 -2.19
CA ARG A 368 5.29 7.40 -3.58
C ARG A 368 4.62 6.38 -4.50
N GLU A 369 4.21 5.23 -3.98
CA GLU A 369 3.54 4.21 -4.77
C GLU A 369 2.12 4.64 -5.19
N SER A 370 1.48 5.52 -4.42
CA SER A 370 0.10 5.96 -4.65
C SER A 370 -0.15 6.68 -5.98
N ILE A 371 0.86 7.12 -6.72
CA ILE A 371 0.68 7.74 -8.06
C ILE A 371 0.94 6.77 -9.22
N SER A 372 1.20 5.49 -8.95
CA SER A 372 1.44 4.46 -9.97
C SER A 372 0.57 3.22 -9.79
N SER A 373 0.06 2.99 -8.59
CA SER A 373 -0.85 1.89 -8.25
C SER A 373 -1.60 2.21 -6.96
N SER A 374 -2.65 1.46 -6.66
CA SER A 374 -3.47 1.67 -5.46
C SER A 374 -4.10 3.08 -5.35
N PHE A 375 -4.25 3.74 -6.47
CA PHE A 375 -4.84 5.06 -6.62
C PHE A 375 -6.32 4.89 -6.97
N TYR A 376 -7.15 4.79 -5.94
CA TYR A 376 -8.57 4.48 -6.11
C TYR A 376 -9.42 5.72 -6.39
N TRP A 377 -10.43 5.50 -7.25
CA TRP A 377 -11.46 6.45 -7.64
C TRP A 377 -12.82 5.77 -7.55
N TYR A 378 -13.87 6.55 -7.38
CA TYR A 378 -15.23 6.04 -7.55
C TYR A 378 -16.17 7.09 -8.11
N LEU A 379 -17.29 6.62 -8.67
CA LEU A 379 -18.33 7.41 -9.29
C LEU A 379 -19.67 6.69 -9.10
N ASP A 380 -20.72 7.39 -8.66
CA ASP A 380 -22.07 6.82 -8.45
C ASP A 380 -23.02 7.20 -9.60
N GLY A 381 -22.62 6.88 -10.85
CA GLY A 381 -23.44 7.06 -12.05
C GLY A 381 -23.33 8.44 -12.70
N GLU A 382 -24.24 8.69 -13.67
CA GLU A 382 -24.18 9.87 -14.56
C GLU A 382 -24.36 11.22 -13.84
N ASN A 383 -25.04 11.24 -12.71
CA ASN A 383 -25.35 12.46 -11.99
C ASN A 383 -24.35 12.78 -10.86
N ASP A 384 -23.29 12.01 -10.75
CA ASP A 384 -22.25 12.18 -9.76
C ASP A 384 -20.97 12.79 -10.36
N VAL A 385 -20.07 13.23 -9.49
CA VAL A 385 -18.74 13.73 -9.81
C VAL A 385 -17.68 12.70 -9.46
N LEU A 386 -16.46 12.89 -9.93
CA LEU A 386 -15.35 12.00 -9.57
C LEU A 386 -14.98 12.15 -8.09
N HIS A 387 -14.83 11.03 -7.41
CA HIS A 387 -14.34 10.95 -6.04
C HIS A 387 -13.01 10.21 -5.97
N MET A 388 -12.14 10.58 -5.02
CA MET A 388 -10.93 9.84 -4.69
C MET A 388 -11.08 8.99 -3.44
N GLY A 389 -10.38 7.87 -3.43
CA GLY A 389 -10.36 6.90 -2.34
C GLY A 389 -11.09 5.60 -2.69
N PRO A 390 -11.14 4.66 -1.74
CA PRO A 390 -10.51 4.70 -0.41
C PRO A 390 -8.99 4.64 -0.47
N LEU A 391 -8.33 5.11 0.60
CA LEU A 391 -6.87 5.01 0.74
C LEU A 391 -6.42 3.55 0.80
N TRP A 392 -5.21 3.28 0.28
CA TRP A 392 -4.60 1.95 0.31
C TRP A 392 -3.09 2.03 0.16
N ASP A 393 -2.37 0.98 0.64
CA ASP A 393 -0.97 0.67 0.33
C ASP A 393 0.05 1.71 0.84
N PHE A 394 0.20 1.78 2.16
CA PHE A 394 1.10 2.71 2.85
C PHE A 394 2.35 2.02 3.43
N ASP A 395 2.64 0.78 3.10
CA ASP A 395 3.71 0.03 3.74
C ASP A 395 5.13 0.51 3.37
N THR A 396 5.30 1.20 2.24
CA THR A 396 6.58 1.83 1.82
C THR A 396 6.69 3.32 2.13
N CYS A 397 5.66 3.94 2.74
CA CYS A 397 5.63 5.38 3.04
C CYS A 397 6.46 5.78 4.28
N ALA A 398 6.41 7.06 4.63
CA ALA A 398 6.97 7.64 5.88
C ALA A 398 8.42 7.18 6.14
N GLY A 399 9.29 7.37 5.16
CA GLY A 399 10.72 7.07 5.27
C GLY A 399 11.09 5.60 5.09
N ASN A 400 10.15 4.72 4.72
CA ASN A 400 10.41 3.30 4.47
C ASN A 400 10.93 3.00 3.05
N GLU A 401 11.59 3.93 2.41
CA GLU A 401 12.27 3.74 1.12
C GLU A 401 13.79 3.96 1.27
N PHE A 402 14.56 3.36 0.35
CA PHE A 402 16.04 3.50 0.31
C PHE A 402 16.47 4.90 -0.16
N THR A 403 15.95 5.95 0.43
CA THR A 403 16.33 7.33 0.13
C THR A 403 16.89 8.01 1.37
N GLU A 404 17.79 8.97 1.16
CA GLU A 404 18.28 9.89 2.19
C GLU A 404 17.10 10.61 2.87
N ASP A 405 17.34 11.36 3.95
CA ASP A 405 16.30 12.06 4.71
C ASP A 405 15.25 12.72 3.79
N SER A 406 14.05 12.12 3.78
CA SER A 406 12.96 12.48 2.87
C SER A 406 11.92 13.40 3.53
N THR A 407 12.12 13.81 4.80
CA THR A 407 11.11 14.58 5.56
C THR A 407 10.74 15.92 4.95
N SER A 408 11.64 16.51 4.16
CA SER A 408 11.39 17.78 3.43
C SER A 408 10.96 17.59 1.97
N MET A 409 10.88 16.34 1.49
CA MET A 409 10.49 16.05 0.10
C MET A 409 8.98 16.11 -0.09
N TYR A 410 8.57 16.33 -1.34
CA TYR A 410 7.20 16.31 -1.80
C TYR A 410 7.14 15.49 -3.09
N TYR A 411 6.20 14.55 -3.17
CA TYR A 411 6.17 13.64 -4.30
C TYR A 411 4.82 13.60 -5.03
N ILE A 412 3.69 13.60 -4.32
CA ILE A 412 2.36 13.52 -4.96
C ILE A 412 2.10 14.73 -5.86
N ARG A 413 2.62 15.89 -5.51
CA ARG A 413 2.56 17.09 -6.35
C ARG A 413 3.28 16.96 -7.70
N THR A 414 4.10 15.90 -7.89
CA THR A 414 4.76 15.65 -9.18
C THR A 414 3.84 14.93 -10.18
N ASP A 415 2.78 14.33 -9.70
CA ASP A 415 1.71 13.83 -10.53
C ASP A 415 1.05 14.98 -11.31
N MET A 416 0.71 14.74 -12.58
CA MET A 416 0.23 15.79 -13.46
C MET A 416 -1.10 16.37 -12.97
N LEU A 417 -2.03 15.51 -12.56
CA LEU A 417 -3.34 15.92 -12.05
C LEU A 417 -3.18 16.82 -10.82
N PHE A 418 -2.38 16.41 -9.84
CA PHE A 418 -2.18 17.20 -8.62
C PHE A 418 -1.34 18.45 -8.86
N SER A 419 -0.40 18.43 -9.81
CA SER A 419 0.33 19.64 -10.21
C SER A 419 -0.62 20.69 -10.77
N GLU A 420 -1.56 20.30 -11.65
CA GLU A 420 -2.56 21.18 -12.23
C GLU A 420 -3.59 21.65 -11.20
N LEU A 421 -4.10 20.77 -10.35
CA LEU A 421 -5.00 21.16 -9.26
C LEU A 421 -4.34 22.16 -8.30
N LEU A 422 -3.08 21.97 -7.91
CA LEU A 422 -2.35 22.89 -7.04
C LEU A 422 -2.03 24.23 -7.73
N ARG A 423 -2.03 24.29 -9.07
CA ARG A 423 -1.96 25.53 -9.84
C ARG A 423 -3.22 26.35 -9.64
N CYS A 424 -4.39 25.70 -9.50
CA CYS A 424 -5.65 26.37 -9.19
C CYS A 424 -5.62 26.91 -7.75
N LYS A 425 -5.62 28.23 -7.62
CA LYS A 425 -5.53 28.91 -6.31
C LYS A 425 -6.63 28.48 -5.34
N ALA A 426 -7.85 28.25 -5.86
CA ALA A 426 -8.97 27.81 -5.06
C ALA A 426 -8.70 26.42 -4.44
N PHE A 427 -8.24 25.46 -5.23
CA PHE A 427 -7.89 24.13 -4.74
C PHE A 427 -6.75 24.19 -3.72
N LYS A 428 -5.66 24.88 -4.03
CA LYS A 428 -4.53 25.03 -3.12
C LYS A 428 -4.93 25.64 -1.78
N ASN A 429 -5.77 26.68 -1.79
CA ASN A 429 -6.29 27.30 -0.57
C ASN A 429 -7.16 26.31 0.21
N TYR A 430 -8.04 25.55 -0.47
CA TYR A 430 -8.89 24.54 0.15
C TYR A 430 -8.05 23.45 0.86
N VAL A 431 -7.02 22.94 0.17
CA VAL A 431 -6.06 21.97 0.73
C VAL A 431 -5.36 22.54 1.96
N ASN A 432 -4.92 23.80 1.88
CA ASN A 432 -4.24 24.46 2.99
C ASN A 432 -5.14 24.69 4.21
N GLU A 433 -6.38 25.12 4.00
CA GLU A 433 -7.39 25.27 5.06
C GLU A 433 -7.74 23.92 5.69
N MET A 434 -7.88 22.87 4.87
CA MET A 434 -8.10 21.50 5.33
C MET A 434 -6.94 21.00 6.20
N TYR A 435 -5.69 21.22 5.79
CA TYR A 435 -4.51 20.86 6.57
C TYR A 435 -4.47 21.63 7.91
N GLU A 436 -4.59 22.95 7.90
CA GLU A 436 -4.53 23.76 9.14
C GLU A 436 -5.68 23.42 10.10
N SER A 437 -6.87 23.10 9.59
CA SER A 437 -8.02 22.67 10.41
C SER A 437 -7.81 21.31 11.08
N ASN A 438 -7.03 20.43 10.47
CA ASN A 438 -6.78 19.06 10.94
C ASN A 438 -5.35 18.85 11.45
N LYS A 439 -4.54 19.91 11.53
CA LYS A 439 -3.12 19.85 11.85
C LYS A 439 -2.80 19.09 13.14
N ALA A 440 -3.69 19.17 14.14
CA ALA A 440 -3.52 18.46 15.40
C ALA A 440 -3.42 16.93 15.21
N PHE A 441 -4.19 16.34 14.27
CA PHE A 441 -4.13 14.91 13.98
C PHE A 441 -2.81 14.52 13.31
N TYR A 442 -2.32 15.32 12.36
CA TYR A 442 -1.01 15.11 11.73
C TYR A 442 0.13 15.17 12.75
N LEU A 443 0.08 16.12 13.67
CA LEU A 443 1.11 16.31 14.70
C LEU A 443 1.01 15.30 15.86
N SER A 444 -0.09 14.58 16.02
CA SER A 444 -0.23 13.51 17.02
C SER A 444 0.28 12.15 16.53
N LEU A 445 0.57 11.99 15.22
CA LEU A 445 1.05 10.71 14.68
C LEU A 445 2.30 10.15 15.36
N PRO A 446 3.32 10.94 15.76
CA PRO A 446 4.46 10.42 16.48
C PRO A 446 4.05 9.74 17.81
N GLN A 447 3.14 10.36 18.56
CA GLN A 447 2.61 9.78 19.80
C GLN A 447 1.82 8.49 19.53
N LEU A 448 0.94 8.50 18.52
CA LEU A 448 0.18 7.31 18.14
C LEU A 448 1.13 6.18 17.69
N CYS A 449 2.23 6.50 17.00
CA CYS A 449 3.26 5.54 16.62
C CYS A 449 3.90 4.86 17.84
N GLU A 450 4.32 5.63 18.84
CA GLU A 450 4.92 5.09 20.08
C GLU A 450 3.91 4.25 20.88
N GLU A 451 2.67 4.71 21.02
CA GLU A 451 1.60 3.98 21.70
C GLU A 451 1.28 2.65 20.99
N THR A 452 1.19 2.67 19.65
CA THR A 452 0.98 1.47 18.84
C THR A 452 2.20 0.55 18.92
N GLY A 453 3.42 1.12 18.94
CA GLY A 453 4.66 0.37 19.12
C GLY A 453 4.68 -0.41 20.42
N ALA A 454 4.31 0.24 21.52
CA ALA A 454 4.21 -0.40 22.83
C ALA A 454 3.10 -1.47 22.88
N TYR A 455 1.95 -1.22 22.24
CA TYR A 455 0.87 -2.19 22.12
C TYR A 455 1.28 -3.45 21.35
N LEU A 456 2.10 -3.31 20.31
CA LEU A 456 2.54 -4.42 19.47
C LEU A 456 3.80 -5.13 19.99
N GLU A 457 4.51 -4.62 21.00
CA GLU A 457 5.85 -5.08 21.39
C GLU A 457 5.93 -6.60 21.56
N ARG A 458 4.96 -7.20 22.26
CA ARG A 458 4.93 -8.65 22.49
C ARG A 458 4.65 -9.44 21.21
N ALA A 459 3.67 -9.01 20.43
CA ALA A 459 3.34 -9.63 19.16
C ALA A 459 4.49 -9.49 18.14
N ALA A 460 5.13 -8.33 18.08
CA ALA A 460 6.32 -8.09 17.26
C ALA A 460 7.47 -9.04 17.65
N SER A 461 7.71 -9.24 18.95
CA SER A 461 8.69 -10.24 19.42
C SER A 461 8.39 -11.63 18.85
N MET A 462 7.14 -12.10 18.92
CA MET A 462 6.74 -13.39 18.33
C MET A 462 6.88 -13.39 16.81
N ASN A 463 6.45 -12.30 16.14
CA ASN A 463 6.55 -12.14 14.70
C ASN A 463 7.99 -12.28 14.20
N TYR A 464 8.95 -11.67 14.91
CA TYR A 464 10.36 -11.68 14.48
C TYR A 464 11.12 -12.94 14.86
N VAL A 465 10.67 -13.70 15.85
CA VAL A 465 11.11 -15.10 16.02
C VAL A 465 10.63 -15.97 14.85
N ARG A 466 9.40 -15.75 14.36
CA ARG A 466 8.85 -16.53 13.24
C ARG A 466 9.47 -16.11 11.89
N TRP A 467 9.69 -14.83 11.69
CA TRP A 467 10.16 -14.24 10.45
C TRP A 467 11.47 -13.49 10.64
N ASN A 468 12.52 -14.10 10.92
CA ASN A 468 13.82 -13.50 11.22
C ASN A 468 14.29 -12.48 10.14
N THR A 469 13.59 -11.33 10.04
CA THR A 469 13.81 -10.29 9.03
C THR A 469 14.54 -9.08 9.54
N LEU A 470 14.53 -8.80 10.86
CA LEU A 470 15.28 -7.70 11.46
C LEU A 470 16.78 -7.84 11.22
N GLY A 471 17.45 -6.73 10.96
CA GLY A 471 18.87 -6.71 10.59
C GLY A 471 19.19 -7.19 9.17
N ASN A 472 18.17 -7.58 8.39
CA ASN A 472 18.34 -8.09 7.04
C ASN A 472 17.71 -7.13 6.01
N ALA A 473 18.36 -6.99 4.86
CA ALA A 473 17.87 -6.15 3.78
C ALA A 473 16.55 -6.69 3.21
N HIS A 474 15.55 -5.83 3.10
CA HIS A 474 14.29 -6.12 2.44
C HIS A 474 14.38 -5.96 0.92
N ALA A 475 13.47 -6.59 0.19
CA ALA A 475 13.31 -6.36 -1.25
C ALA A 475 12.79 -4.94 -1.54
N LYS A 476 11.92 -4.43 -0.66
CA LYS A 476 11.48 -3.03 -0.56
C LYS A 476 11.54 -2.62 0.91
N GLY A 477 11.65 -1.35 1.19
CA GLY A 477 11.68 -0.83 2.55
C GLY A 477 13.08 -0.74 3.17
N VAL A 478 13.15 -0.04 4.28
CA VAL A 478 14.35 0.12 5.10
C VAL A 478 14.36 -0.95 6.18
N PHE A 479 15.49 -1.60 6.39
CA PHE A 479 15.66 -2.57 7.47
C PHE A 479 16.18 -1.91 8.74
N HIS A 480 15.80 -2.47 9.89
CA HIS A 480 16.22 -2.03 11.22
C HIS A 480 16.77 -3.21 12.01
N ASP A 481 17.70 -2.94 12.92
CA ASP A 481 18.32 -3.99 13.75
C ASP A 481 17.38 -4.54 14.82
N SER A 482 16.37 -3.74 15.22
CA SER A 482 15.36 -4.14 16.18
C SER A 482 13.99 -3.52 15.90
N TYR A 483 12.93 -4.11 16.46
CA TYR A 483 11.59 -3.54 16.41
C TYR A 483 11.52 -2.13 17.05
N ALA A 484 12.20 -1.95 18.19
CA ALA A 484 12.26 -0.66 18.86
C ALA A 484 12.92 0.42 17.97
N ASP A 485 13.99 0.07 17.25
CA ASP A 485 14.63 0.98 16.29
C ASP A 485 13.69 1.35 15.14
N ALA A 486 12.89 0.40 14.65
CA ALA A 486 11.92 0.64 13.59
C ALA A 486 10.81 1.61 14.04
N VAL A 487 10.26 1.42 15.26
CA VAL A 487 9.26 2.31 15.85
C VAL A 487 9.84 3.70 16.06
N HIS A 488 11.04 3.80 16.67
CA HIS A 488 11.70 5.08 16.92
C HIS A 488 12.05 5.83 15.63
N SER A 489 12.51 5.12 14.60
CA SER A 489 12.80 5.70 13.28
C SER A 489 11.55 6.28 12.63
N LEU A 490 10.43 5.54 12.65
CA LEU A 490 9.15 6.01 12.11
C LEU A 490 8.61 7.20 12.90
N SER A 491 8.59 7.13 14.23
CA SER A 491 8.14 8.22 15.10
C SER A 491 8.96 9.49 14.86
N GLY A 492 10.29 9.38 14.81
CA GLY A 492 11.19 10.49 14.50
C GLY A 492 10.99 11.08 13.10
N TRP A 493 10.73 10.24 12.11
CA TRP A 493 10.40 10.71 10.76
C TRP A 493 9.09 11.53 10.76
N LEU A 494 8.04 11.02 11.39
CA LEU A 494 6.74 11.69 11.50
C LEU A 494 6.85 13.02 12.25
N GLU A 495 7.62 13.06 13.34
CA GLU A 495 7.88 14.30 14.09
C GLU A 495 8.58 15.35 13.23
N ASN A 496 9.63 14.94 12.51
CA ASN A 496 10.37 15.83 11.63
C ASN A 496 9.53 16.28 10.44
N ARG A 497 8.71 15.39 9.88
CA ARG A 497 7.76 15.73 8.82
C ARG A 497 6.76 16.79 9.29
N GLY A 498 6.16 16.60 10.47
CA GLY A 498 5.24 17.57 11.06
C GLY A 498 5.82 18.96 11.27
N LYS A 499 7.13 19.05 11.57
CA LYS A 499 7.85 20.34 11.72
C LYS A 499 8.03 21.12 10.43
N VAL A 500 8.19 20.42 9.30
CA VAL A 500 8.57 21.04 8.01
C VAL A 500 7.44 21.04 6.99
N PHE A 501 6.39 20.25 7.19
CA PHE A 501 5.33 20.11 6.21
C PHE A 501 4.51 21.40 6.06
N ALA A 502 4.35 21.82 4.82
CA ALA A 502 3.44 22.86 4.38
C ALA A 502 2.93 22.49 2.99
N VAL A 503 1.73 22.91 2.62
CA VAL A 503 1.20 22.66 1.27
C VAL A 503 2.10 23.33 0.23
N PRO A 504 2.75 22.55 -0.65
CA PRO A 504 3.78 23.08 -1.54
C PRO A 504 3.18 23.87 -2.72
N SER A 505 4.06 24.53 -3.47
CA SER A 505 3.72 25.08 -4.78
C SER A 505 3.57 23.94 -5.81
N PRO A 506 2.79 24.13 -6.90
CA PRO A 506 2.70 23.16 -7.98
C PRO A 506 4.11 22.82 -8.51
N TYR A 507 4.31 21.56 -8.91
CA TYR A 507 5.63 21.07 -9.27
C TYR A 507 6.06 21.53 -10.65
N LEU A 508 5.31 21.15 -11.67
CA LEU A 508 5.52 21.53 -13.06
C LEU A 508 4.20 22.11 -13.59
N TYR A 509 4.24 23.34 -14.12
CA TYR A 509 3.04 24.00 -14.62
C TYR A 509 3.35 24.99 -15.73
N THR A 510 2.30 25.36 -16.46
CA THR A 510 2.37 26.35 -17.52
C THR A 510 1.55 27.60 -17.23
N GLU A 511 1.99 28.71 -17.81
CA GLU A 511 1.26 29.98 -17.87
C GLU A 511 1.21 30.40 -19.34
N VAL A 512 0.02 30.38 -19.95
CA VAL A 512 -0.18 30.81 -21.34
C VAL A 512 -0.62 32.26 -21.36
N SER A 513 -0.04 33.07 -22.25
CA SER A 513 -0.45 34.43 -22.48
C SER A 513 -0.77 34.62 -23.96
N ALA A 514 -2.06 34.59 -24.29
CA ALA A 514 -2.54 34.88 -25.65
C ALA A 514 -2.14 36.29 -26.11
N ALA A 515 -2.16 37.31 -25.21
CA ALA A 515 -1.78 38.65 -25.52
C ALA A 515 -0.31 38.78 -25.98
N ASN A 516 0.59 37.95 -25.46
CA ASN A 516 2.02 37.99 -25.75
C ASN A 516 2.49 36.86 -26.65
N ASN A 517 1.58 35.96 -27.10
CA ASN A 517 1.93 34.73 -27.79
C ASN A 517 3.02 33.92 -27.04
N SER A 518 2.89 33.78 -25.75
CA SER A 518 3.92 33.13 -24.94
C SER A 518 3.36 32.03 -24.07
N LEU A 519 4.10 30.95 -24.00
CA LEU A 519 3.93 29.86 -23.06
C LEU A 519 5.13 29.85 -22.13
N LYS A 520 4.91 30.14 -20.87
CA LYS A 520 5.93 30.03 -19.83
C LYS A 520 5.75 28.71 -19.10
N ILE A 521 6.83 27.95 -18.98
CA ILE A 521 6.91 26.69 -18.25
C ILE A 521 7.71 26.95 -16.99
N THR A 522 7.20 26.49 -15.85
CA THR A 522 7.88 26.62 -14.56
C THR A 522 7.95 25.27 -13.86
N LEU A 523 9.13 24.91 -13.37
CA LEU A 523 9.40 23.75 -12.54
C LEU A 523 9.86 24.21 -11.15
N ASN A 524 9.16 23.77 -10.11
CA ASN A 524 9.56 23.93 -8.70
C ASN A 524 10.17 22.62 -8.21
N ALA A 525 11.47 22.42 -8.45
CA ALA A 525 12.18 21.20 -8.12
C ALA A 525 12.49 21.12 -6.61
N ASP A 526 12.43 19.91 -6.05
CA ASP A 526 12.91 19.65 -4.68
C ASP A 526 14.41 19.33 -4.66
N ASP A 527 14.95 18.95 -5.82
CA ASP A 527 16.33 18.55 -6.02
C ASP A 527 17.19 19.62 -6.68
N HIS A 528 18.50 19.59 -6.40
CA HIS A 528 19.46 20.52 -7.00
C HIS A 528 19.98 19.99 -8.32
N TYR A 529 19.30 20.37 -9.40
CA TYR A 529 19.76 20.07 -10.76
C TYR A 529 20.81 21.08 -11.20
N SER A 530 21.80 20.61 -11.96
CA SER A 530 22.80 21.48 -12.62
C SER A 530 22.24 22.11 -13.90
N LYS A 531 21.28 21.44 -14.54
CA LYS A 531 20.59 21.88 -15.74
C LYS A 531 19.18 21.30 -15.78
N VAL A 532 18.22 22.03 -16.34
CA VAL A 532 16.86 21.55 -16.64
C VAL A 532 16.55 21.87 -18.10
N ARG A 533 15.84 20.94 -18.78
CA ARG A 533 15.42 21.07 -20.16
C ARG A 533 13.99 20.61 -20.32
N PHE A 534 13.26 21.26 -21.24
CA PHE A 534 11.88 20.93 -21.58
C PHE A 534 11.79 20.52 -23.06
N PRO A 535 11.71 19.22 -23.40
CA PRO A 535 11.24 18.77 -24.71
C PRO A 535 9.72 18.98 -24.79
N ILE A 536 9.26 19.52 -25.92
CA ILE A 536 7.86 19.90 -26.14
C ILE A 536 7.47 19.46 -27.54
N TRP A 537 6.30 18.84 -27.67
CA TRP A 537 5.73 18.43 -28.96
C TRP A 537 4.21 18.47 -28.95
N SER A 538 3.55 18.56 -30.11
CA SER A 538 2.09 18.48 -30.21
C SER A 538 1.63 17.03 -30.11
N THR A 539 0.51 16.79 -29.43
CA THR A 539 -0.06 15.44 -29.32
C THR A 539 -0.60 14.93 -30.66
N GLU A 540 -1.03 15.85 -31.55
CA GLU A 540 -1.57 15.49 -32.89
C GLU A 540 -0.53 14.87 -33.82
N ASN A 541 0.71 15.34 -33.76
CA ASN A 541 1.79 14.90 -34.65
C ASN A 541 2.78 13.93 -33.99
N GLY A 542 2.54 13.55 -32.73
CA GLY A 542 3.48 12.81 -31.92
C GLY A 542 4.79 13.58 -31.77
N GLN A 543 5.92 12.91 -31.67
CA GLN A 543 7.23 13.54 -31.48
C GLN A 543 7.86 14.10 -32.78
N ASN A 544 7.12 14.22 -33.89
CA ASN A 544 7.67 14.71 -35.17
C ASN A 544 8.02 16.20 -35.13
N ASP A 545 7.37 16.98 -34.23
CA ASP A 545 7.62 18.40 -34.03
C ASP A 545 8.34 18.70 -32.70
N LEU A 546 8.97 17.69 -32.10
CA LEU A 546 9.65 17.81 -30.81
C LEU A 546 10.80 18.82 -30.87
N VAL A 547 10.77 19.80 -29.94
CA VAL A 547 11.85 20.76 -29.73
C VAL A 547 12.25 20.80 -28.26
N TRP A 548 13.55 20.82 -28.02
CA TRP A 548 14.14 20.93 -26.71
C TRP A 548 14.46 22.37 -26.33
N TYR A 549 13.95 22.82 -25.19
CA TYR A 549 14.22 24.15 -24.64
C TYR A 549 15.03 24.05 -23.35
N ASP A 550 16.11 24.83 -23.26
CA ASP A 550 16.90 24.94 -22.03
C ASP A 550 16.19 25.88 -21.04
N ALA A 551 15.96 25.43 -19.83
CA ALA A 551 15.41 26.26 -18.76
C ALA A 551 16.46 27.19 -18.16
N LYS A 552 16.01 28.35 -17.68
CA LYS A 552 16.81 29.31 -16.89
C LYS A 552 16.48 29.10 -15.42
N ARG A 553 17.52 29.04 -14.60
CA ARG A 553 17.37 29.00 -13.16
C ARG A 553 16.93 30.34 -12.63
N GLN A 554 15.78 30.42 -11.96
CA GLN A 554 15.21 31.64 -11.37
C GLN A 554 15.60 31.77 -9.90
N SER A 555 15.65 30.66 -9.16
CA SER A 555 16.12 30.60 -7.78
C SER A 555 16.81 29.26 -7.54
N ARG A 556 17.11 28.91 -6.28
CA ARG A 556 17.75 27.64 -5.92
C ARG A 556 17.02 26.43 -6.53
N ASP A 557 15.70 26.43 -6.47
CA ASP A 557 14.86 25.28 -6.76
C ASP A 557 13.82 25.56 -7.88
N VAL A 558 13.86 26.76 -8.49
CA VAL A 558 12.91 27.18 -9.54
C VAL A 558 13.61 27.33 -10.87
N TRP A 559 13.07 26.67 -11.88
CA TRP A 559 13.51 26.73 -13.26
C TRP A 559 12.37 27.16 -14.16
N SER A 560 12.63 27.98 -15.15
CA SER A 560 11.62 28.36 -16.12
C SER A 560 12.18 28.55 -17.53
N CYS A 561 11.27 28.36 -18.49
CA CYS A 561 11.49 28.69 -19.91
C CYS A 561 10.25 29.41 -20.44
N THR A 562 10.43 30.39 -21.29
CA THR A 562 9.34 31.04 -22.02
C THR A 562 9.57 30.82 -23.50
N ILE A 563 8.59 30.29 -24.18
CA ILE A 563 8.61 30.07 -25.63
C ILE A 563 7.56 30.94 -26.31
N ASN A 564 7.82 31.30 -27.57
CA ASN A 564 6.85 32.00 -28.39
C ASN A 564 5.92 30.94 -29.03
N THR A 565 4.62 31.03 -28.75
CA THR A 565 3.64 30.08 -29.32
C THR A 565 3.47 30.25 -30.82
N ALA A 566 3.81 31.43 -31.38
CA ALA A 566 3.81 31.67 -32.81
C ALA A 566 4.88 30.83 -33.57
N ASP A 567 5.91 30.36 -32.88
CA ASP A 567 6.95 29.51 -33.46
C ASP A 567 6.49 28.03 -33.52
N ARG A 568 5.26 27.74 -33.06
CA ARG A 568 4.65 26.42 -33.05
C ARG A 568 3.57 26.30 -34.14
N PRO A 569 3.51 25.17 -34.88
CA PRO A 569 2.75 25.11 -36.11
C PRO A 569 1.23 25.01 -35.95
N ALA A 570 0.70 24.74 -34.76
CA ALA A 570 -0.73 24.53 -34.58
C ALA A 570 -1.25 24.95 -33.19
N ALA A 571 -2.52 25.34 -33.15
CA ALA A 571 -3.32 25.28 -31.93
C ALA A 571 -3.56 23.80 -31.59
N GLY A 572 -3.59 23.46 -30.32
CA GLY A 572 -3.85 22.09 -29.88
C GLY A 572 -3.15 21.77 -28.57
N THR A 573 -3.24 20.52 -28.17
CA THR A 573 -2.60 20.01 -26.96
C THR A 573 -1.13 19.71 -27.21
N TYR A 574 -0.28 20.22 -26.34
CA TYR A 574 1.16 19.99 -26.33
C TYR A 574 1.58 19.17 -25.11
N MET A 575 2.40 18.18 -25.33
CA MET A 575 3.09 17.42 -24.29
C MET A 575 4.40 18.14 -23.93
N ILE A 576 4.65 18.31 -22.65
CA ILE A 576 5.85 18.89 -22.08
C ILE A 576 6.44 17.90 -21.09
N HIS A 577 7.67 17.48 -21.32
CA HIS A 577 8.44 16.76 -20.31
C HIS A 577 9.45 17.71 -19.67
N ALA A 578 9.82 17.43 -18.42
CA ALA A 578 10.94 18.07 -17.74
C ALA A 578 12.06 17.05 -17.57
N TYR A 579 13.27 17.42 -17.94
CA TYR A 579 14.48 16.62 -17.74
C TYR A 579 15.45 17.39 -16.88
N GLY A 580 15.94 16.76 -15.80
CA GLY A 580 16.94 17.31 -14.89
C GLY A 580 18.28 16.59 -15.01
N ILE A 581 19.38 17.34 -14.92
CA ILE A 581 20.73 16.78 -14.88
C ILE A 581 21.28 16.91 -13.47
N LYS A 582 21.57 15.77 -12.84
CA LYS A 582 22.15 15.66 -11.49
C LYS A 582 23.34 14.70 -11.53
N GLY A 583 24.50 15.14 -11.03
CA GLY A 583 25.71 14.29 -11.03
C GLY A 583 26.17 13.84 -12.42
N GLY A 584 25.82 14.55 -13.49
CA GLY A 584 26.14 14.20 -14.87
C GLY A 584 25.16 13.24 -15.55
N SER A 585 24.16 12.71 -14.83
CA SER A 585 23.09 11.90 -15.38
C SER A 585 21.86 12.75 -15.67
N GLU A 586 21.23 12.53 -16.83
CA GLU A 586 19.98 13.18 -17.24
C GLU A 586 18.82 12.18 -17.03
N SER A 587 17.74 12.63 -16.38
CA SER A 587 16.54 11.85 -16.16
C SER A 587 15.29 12.68 -16.36
N MET A 588 14.18 12.05 -16.76
CA MET A 588 12.86 12.67 -16.76
C MET A 588 12.41 12.86 -15.31
N ILE A 589 11.98 14.08 -14.98
CA ILE A 589 11.61 14.49 -13.63
C ILE A 589 10.19 15.02 -13.54
N GLY A 590 9.47 15.09 -14.64
CA GLY A 590 8.07 15.46 -14.69
C GLY A 590 7.53 15.49 -16.10
N LYS A 591 6.22 15.40 -16.23
CA LYS A 591 5.46 15.54 -17.47
C LYS A 591 4.21 16.38 -17.23
N LEU A 592 3.75 17.10 -18.22
CA LEU A 592 2.46 17.77 -18.22
C LEU A 592 1.96 17.98 -19.66
N THR A 593 0.67 18.21 -19.81
CA THR A 593 0.06 18.72 -21.05
C THR A 593 -0.41 20.15 -20.88
N THR A 594 -0.46 20.88 -21.97
CA THR A 594 -1.02 22.24 -22.00
C THR A 594 -1.74 22.44 -23.33
N TYR A 595 -2.81 23.22 -23.32
CA TYR A 595 -3.53 23.58 -24.52
C TYR A 595 -3.11 24.99 -24.97
N VAL A 596 -2.75 25.13 -26.24
CA VAL A 596 -2.41 26.40 -26.87
C VAL A 596 -3.48 26.74 -27.89
N GLU A 597 -4.22 27.83 -27.67
CA GLU A 597 -5.24 28.29 -28.61
C GLU A 597 -4.60 29.01 -29.82
N SER A 598 -5.24 28.87 -30.99
CA SER A 598 -4.88 29.65 -32.18
C SER A 598 -5.55 31.03 -32.13
N LYS A 599 -4.82 32.08 -32.50
CA LYS A 599 -5.36 33.42 -32.67
C LYS A 599 -6.52 33.53 -33.64
N ASP A 600 -6.68 32.61 -34.56
CA ASP A 600 -7.67 32.68 -35.64
C ASP A 600 -9.09 32.23 -35.20
N ARG A 601 -9.31 31.84 -33.93
CA ARG A 601 -10.64 31.43 -33.42
C ARG A 601 -11.46 32.53 -32.74
N PHE A 602 -10.91 33.68 -32.46
CA PHE A 602 -11.68 34.84 -32.01
C PHE A 602 -11.67 35.90 -33.12
N PRO A 603 -12.74 36.00 -33.95
CA PRO A 603 -12.91 37.18 -34.78
C PRO A 603 -12.99 38.36 -33.82
N ASP A 604 -12.16 39.36 -34.11
CA ASP A 604 -12.10 40.65 -33.39
C ASP A 604 -13.51 41.30 -33.47
N ASN A 605 -14.33 41.10 -32.43
CA ASN A 605 -15.64 41.76 -32.28
C ASN A 605 -15.50 43.21 -31.78
N SER A 606 -14.45 43.88 -32.19
CA SER A 606 -14.28 45.33 -31.97
C SER A 606 -14.78 46.15 -33.16
N ASN A 607 -16.02 45.83 -33.67
CA ASN A 607 -16.78 46.74 -34.51
C ASN A 607 -18.26 46.29 -34.50
N GLU A 608 -19.00 46.72 -33.47
CA GLU A 608 -20.36 47.26 -33.56
C GLU A 608 -20.74 47.89 -32.21
#